data_4a4a18e8f635c2d37ee6b1a42ae764e0
#
_entry.id   4a4a18e8f635c2d37ee6b1a42ae764e0
#
_cell.length_a   1.000
_cell.length_b   1.000
_cell.length_c   1.000
_cell.angle_alpha   90.00
_cell.angle_beta   90.00
_cell.angle_gamma   90.00
#
_symmetry.space_group_name_H-M   'P 1'
#
loop_
_entity.id
_entity.type
_entity.pdbx_description
1 polymer ?
#
loop_
_entity_poly.entity_id
_entity_poly.type
_entity_poly.pdbx_seq_one_letter_code
_entity_poly.pdbx_strand_id
1 'polypeptide(L)'
;MVTGATSGLGAAMAEALLSAGATVAVSARPGSRLDAAVRRWAELGLAAEALGMDVREPESVEAGARTLAGRWDRIDLVVNNAGIGTRTVNPHYRTRPIPFFEVTPRGFGDVIATNLTGYFLVARSFAPLLIEQGGGGFVNISVNQATMRRPGFVPYGPSRAGSEALSAIMTEDLRPYGIDVNVLLPGGGAATGMIPDLETDPARDQLLPPQVMGPPVVFLASSEARGVTGERIVATEFGQWLAAFRGEPLTSHRRAGSEEAR
;
A
#
# COMPACT_ATOMS: atom_id res chain seq x y z
N MET A 1 8.39 -3.79 7.14
CA MET A 1 7.13 -4.57 7.30
C MET A 1 6.10 -4.14 6.25
N VAL A 2 5.30 -5.09 5.72
CA VAL A 2 4.20 -4.79 4.78
C VAL A 2 2.92 -5.44 5.27
N THR A 3 1.84 -4.66 5.49
CA THR A 3 0.55 -5.18 5.92
C THR A 3 -0.29 -5.66 4.72
N GLY A 4 -1.07 -6.74 4.88
CA GLY A 4 -1.84 -7.34 3.79
C GLY A 4 -0.98 -7.89 2.65
N ALA A 5 0.19 -8.45 2.97
CA ALA A 5 1.23 -8.80 2.00
C ALA A 5 1.10 -10.22 1.41
N THR A 6 0.00 -10.93 1.65
CA THR A 6 -0.20 -12.29 1.12
C THR A 6 -0.71 -12.34 -0.32
N SER A 7 -1.13 -11.20 -0.90
CA SER A 7 -1.64 -11.11 -2.26
C SER A 7 -1.61 -9.67 -2.81
N GLY A 8 -1.87 -9.53 -4.10
CA GLY A 8 -2.07 -8.24 -4.77
C GLY A 8 -0.90 -7.28 -4.63
N LEU A 9 -1.20 -5.98 -4.41
CA LEU A 9 -0.18 -4.93 -4.30
C LEU A 9 0.80 -5.20 -3.14
N GLY A 10 0.28 -5.67 -1.99
CA GLY A 10 1.11 -5.96 -0.83
C GLY A 10 2.13 -7.07 -1.09
N ALA A 11 1.73 -8.14 -1.77
CA ALA A 11 2.65 -9.21 -2.16
C ALA A 11 3.70 -8.73 -3.16
N ALA A 12 3.29 -7.93 -4.15
CA ALA A 12 4.23 -7.36 -5.13
C ALA A 12 5.25 -6.42 -4.49
N MET A 13 4.82 -5.58 -3.53
CA MET A 13 5.73 -4.72 -2.77
C MET A 13 6.68 -5.52 -1.87
N ALA A 14 6.16 -6.53 -1.16
CA ALA A 14 6.98 -7.41 -0.33
C ALA A 14 8.04 -8.13 -1.17
N GLU A 15 7.65 -8.69 -2.34
CA GLU A 15 8.55 -9.36 -3.26
C GLU A 15 9.63 -8.42 -3.81
N ALA A 16 9.27 -7.19 -4.18
CA ALA A 16 10.23 -6.20 -4.65
C ALA A 16 11.27 -5.83 -3.57
N LEU A 17 10.82 -5.62 -2.33
CA LEU A 17 11.71 -5.35 -1.19
C LEU A 17 12.62 -6.54 -0.89
N LEU A 18 12.09 -7.75 -0.86
CA LEU A 18 12.85 -8.99 -0.68
C LEU A 18 13.90 -9.17 -1.77
N SER A 19 13.53 -8.95 -3.04
CA SER A 19 14.45 -9.04 -4.19
C SER A 19 15.53 -7.96 -4.16
N ALA A 20 15.27 -6.83 -3.51
CA ALA A 20 16.26 -5.78 -3.26
C ALA A 20 17.15 -6.07 -2.03
N GLY A 21 17.01 -7.23 -1.41
CA GLY A 21 17.85 -7.67 -0.28
C GLY A 21 17.34 -7.27 1.11
N ALA A 22 16.13 -6.76 1.22
CA ALA A 22 15.55 -6.43 2.51
C ALA A 22 15.05 -7.68 3.25
N THR A 23 15.10 -7.68 4.58
CA THR A 23 14.30 -8.59 5.41
C THR A 23 12.88 -8.01 5.52
N VAL A 24 11.85 -8.80 5.21
CA VAL A 24 10.47 -8.31 5.18
C VAL A 24 9.57 -9.11 6.11
N ALA A 25 9.00 -8.42 7.11
CA ALA A 25 7.86 -8.96 7.86
C ALA A 25 6.60 -8.86 6.97
N VAL A 26 6.17 -10.02 6.53
CA VAL A 26 4.95 -10.24 5.74
C VAL A 26 3.78 -10.33 6.70
N SER A 27 2.99 -9.25 6.80
CA SER A 27 1.91 -9.20 7.78
C SER A 27 0.54 -9.45 7.13
N ALA A 28 -0.22 -10.33 7.76
CA ALA A 28 -1.61 -10.61 7.46
C ALA A 28 -2.27 -11.30 8.67
N ARG A 29 -3.57 -11.51 8.60
CA ARG A 29 -4.26 -12.35 9.61
C ARG A 29 -3.64 -13.73 9.66
N PRO A 30 -3.44 -14.31 10.86
CA PRO A 30 -2.88 -15.65 11.01
C PRO A 30 -3.65 -16.69 10.20
N GLY A 31 -2.94 -17.64 9.60
CA GLY A 31 -3.53 -18.74 8.85
C GLY A 31 -2.73 -19.15 7.63
N SER A 32 -3.20 -20.20 6.96
CA SER A 32 -2.50 -20.90 5.88
C SER A 32 -2.05 -20.00 4.71
N ARG A 33 -2.76 -18.88 4.45
CA ARG A 33 -2.36 -17.92 3.40
C ARG A 33 -1.07 -17.19 3.75
N LEU A 34 -0.91 -16.81 5.01
CA LEU A 34 0.31 -16.16 5.50
C LEU A 34 1.48 -17.14 5.44
N ASP A 35 1.25 -18.36 5.96
CA ASP A 35 2.28 -19.42 5.98
C ASP A 35 2.72 -19.79 4.56
N ALA A 36 1.79 -19.91 3.62
CA ALA A 36 2.08 -20.22 2.22
C ALA A 36 2.86 -19.10 1.53
N ALA A 37 2.53 -17.83 1.79
CA ALA A 37 3.23 -16.69 1.20
C ALA A 37 4.70 -16.65 1.67
N VAL A 38 4.93 -16.76 2.97
CA VAL A 38 6.28 -16.74 3.53
C VAL A 38 7.11 -17.95 3.05
N ARG A 39 6.50 -19.15 3.06
CA ARG A 39 7.18 -20.37 2.58
C ARG A 39 7.64 -20.23 1.13
N ARG A 40 6.77 -19.70 0.24
CA ARG A 40 7.14 -19.47 -1.16
C ARG A 40 8.39 -18.61 -1.31
N TRP A 41 8.53 -17.54 -0.53
CA TRP A 41 9.70 -16.67 -0.59
C TRP A 41 10.91 -17.29 0.08
N ALA A 42 10.73 -18.05 1.18
CA ALA A 42 11.80 -18.79 1.84
C ALA A 42 12.40 -19.86 0.91
N GLU A 43 11.58 -20.56 0.12
CA GLU A 43 12.02 -21.53 -0.91
C GLU A 43 12.88 -20.88 -2.01
N LEU A 44 12.70 -19.57 -2.24
CA LEU A 44 13.55 -18.77 -3.14
C LEU A 44 14.79 -18.17 -2.44
N GLY A 45 15.02 -18.50 -1.18
CA GLY A 45 16.14 -17.98 -0.38
C GLY A 45 15.96 -16.52 0.06
N LEU A 46 14.74 -15.98 0.00
CA LEU A 46 14.44 -14.59 0.37
C LEU A 46 14.10 -14.50 1.86
N ALA A 47 14.52 -13.40 2.51
CA ALA A 47 14.38 -13.17 3.96
C ALA A 47 12.97 -12.68 4.34
N ALA A 48 11.95 -13.53 4.14
CA ALA A 48 10.58 -13.26 4.50
C ALA A 48 10.23 -13.86 5.86
N GLU A 49 9.63 -13.08 6.75
CA GLU A 49 9.16 -13.53 8.06
C GLU A 49 7.64 -13.34 8.21
N ALA A 50 6.96 -14.31 8.79
CA ALA A 50 5.54 -14.20 9.06
C ALA A 50 5.25 -13.32 10.28
N LEU A 51 4.33 -12.38 10.13
CA LEU A 51 3.77 -11.58 11.20
C LEU A 51 2.24 -11.69 11.20
N GLY A 52 1.70 -12.56 12.05
CA GLY A 52 0.26 -12.72 12.22
C GLY A 52 -0.33 -11.49 12.91
N MET A 53 -1.14 -10.68 12.18
CA MET A 53 -1.72 -9.45 12.70
C MET A 53 -3.02 -9.12 11.99
N ASP A 54 -4.10 -8.88 12.72
CA ASP A 54 -5.32 -8.24 12.20
C ASP A 54 -5.23 -6.74 12.47
N VAL A 55 -5.15 -5.95 11.42
CA VAL A 55 -5.00 -4.48 11.54
C VAL A 55 -6.22 -3.79 12.16
N ARG A 56 -7.36 -4.48 12.28
CA ARG A 56 -8.59 -3.94 12.88
C ARG A 56 -8.62 -4.08 14.41
N GLU A 57 -7.76 -4.92 14.96
CA GLU A 57 -7.75 -5.28 16.38
C GLU A 57 -6.54 -4.64 17.09
N PRO A 58 -6.75 -3.64 17.97
CA PRO A 58 -5.66 -2.92 18.64
C PRO A 58 -4.63 -3.83 19.29
N GLU A 59 -5.11 -4.82 20.06
CA GLU A 59 -4.26 -5.75 20.80
C GLU A 59 -3.40 -6.62 19.86
N SER A 60 -3.96 -6.99 18.68
CA SER A 60 -3.25 -7.74 17.65
C SER A 60 -2.13 -6.90 17.03
N VAL A 61 -2.40 -5.62 16.78
CA VAL A 61 -1.40 -4.68 16.21
C VAL A 61 -0.30 -4.40 17.23
N GLU A 62 -0.63 -4.14 18.49
CA GLU A 62 0.34 -3.93 19.56
C GLU A 62 1.21 -5.18 19.81
N ALA A 63 0.62 -6.38 19.77
CA ALA A 63 1.38 -7.63 19.85
C ALA A 63 2.32 -7.80 18.67
N GLY A 64 1.89 -7.45 17.45
CA GLY A 64 2.72 -7.45 16.25
C GLY A 64 3.91 -6.50 16.37
N ALA A 65 3.70 -5.29 16.85
CA ALA A 65 4.76 -4.31 17.06
C ALA A 65 5.80 -4.80 18.08
N ARG A 66 5.35 -5.31 19.24
CA ARG A 66 6.23 -5.92 20.25
C ARG A 66 7.02 -7.12 19.70
N THR A 67 6.37 -7.94 18.87
CA THR A 67 7.04 -9.11 18.26
C THR A 67 8.18 -8.69 17.35
N LEU A 68 8.00 -7.67 16.51
CA LEU A 68 9.07 -7.18 15.64
C LEU A 68 10.16 -6.47 16.43
N ALA A 69 9.82 -5.63 17.40
CA ALA A 69 10.79 -4.97 18.28
C ALA A 69 11.66 -5.97 19.06
N GLY A 70 11.12 -7.14 19.42
CA GLY A 70 11.88 -8.20 20.08
C GLY A 70 12.73 -9.06 19.15
N ARG A 71 12.54 -8.96 17.83
CA ARG A 71 13.27 -9.77 16.82
C ARG A 71 14.27 -8.95 16.02
N TRP A 72 13.96 -7.70 15.77
CA TRP A 72 14.73 -6.84 14.89
C TRP A 72 15.23 -5.61 15.64
N ASP A 73 16.49 -5.30 15.47
CA ASP A 73 17.11 -4.11 16.06
C ASP A 73 16.56 -2.82 15.42
N ARG A 74 16.00 -2.94 14.21
CA ARG A 74 15.55 -1.79 13.44
C ARG A 74 14.41 -2.12 12.48
N ILE A 75 13.50 -1.17 12.31
CA ILE A 75 12.42 -1.18 11.31
C ILE A 75 12.56 0.06 10.44
N ASP A 76 13.01 -0.10 9.18
CA ASP A 76 13.25 1.04 8.30
C ASP A 76 11.97 1.55 7.64
N LEU A 77 11.02 0.65 7.29
CA LEU A 77 9.80 1.01 6.59
C LEU A 77 8.61 0.20 7.07
N VAL A 78 7.50 0.90 7.33
CA VAL A 78 6.18 0.33 7.62
C VAL A 78 5.23 0.66 6.48
N VAL A 79 4.79 -0.36 5.72
CA VAL A 79 3.85 -0.17 4.61
C VAL A 79 2.44 -0.54 5.05
N ASN A 80 1.58 0.46 5.19
CA ASN A 80 0.15 0.33 5.40
C ASN A 80 -0.53 0.05 4.07
N ASN A 81 -0.74 -1.24 3.76
CA ASN A 81 -1.38 -1.70 2.53
C ASN A 81 -2.65 -2.53 2.79
N ALA A 82 -2.76 -3.18 3.93
CA ALA A 82 -3.95 -3.98 4.25
C ALA A 82 -5.23 -3.18 3.98
N GLY A 83 -6.12 -3.75 3.18
CA GLY A 83 -7.33 -3.06 2.79
C GLY A 83 -8.35 -3.99 2.13
N ILE A 84 -9.62 -3.61 2.22
CA ILE A 84 -10.73 -4.24 1.53
C ILE A 84 -11.41 -3.22 0.61
N GLY A 85 -11.91 -3.69 -0.53
CA GLY A 85 -12.48 -2.83 -1.56
C GLY A 85 -14.00 -2.82 -1.56
N THR A 86 -14.57 -2.05 -2.48
CA THR A 86 -16.02 -1.92 -2.72
C THR A 86 -16.70 -3.28 -2.93
N ARG A 87 -15.98 -4.27 -3.48
CA ARG A 87 -16.45 -5.65 -3.63
C ARG A 87 -17.00 -6.26 -2.33
N THR A 88 -16.42 -5.90 -1.19
CA THR A 88 -16.85 -6.44 0.12
C THR A 88 -18.25 -5.97 0.49
N VAL A 89 -18.64 -4.80 0.02
CA VAL A 89 -19.98 -4.19 0.27
C VAL A 89 -20.94 -4.55 -0.87
N ASN A 90 -20.47 -4.49 -2.11
CA ASN A 90 -21.23 -4.82 -3.29
C ASN A 90 -20.37 -5.65 -4.26
N PRO A 91 -20.56 -6.97 -4.34
CA PRO A 91 -19.82 -7.82 -5.26
C PRO A 91 -19.95 -7.41 -6.74
N HIS A 92 -21.06 -6.75 -7.10
CA HIS A 92 -21.38 -6.31 -8.46
C HIS A 92 -21.15 -4.81 -8.68
N TYR A 93 -20.31 -4.17 -7.87
CA TYR A 93 -20.14 -2.71 -7.88
C TYR A 93 -19.74 -2.12 -9.24
N ARG A 94 -19.13 -2.90 -10.13
CA ARG A 94 -18.72 -2.45 -11.46
C ARG A 94 -19.88 -2.39 -12.46
N THR A 95 -20.82 -3.31 -12.36
CA THR A 95 -21.97 -3.44 -13.28
C THR A 95 -23.26 -2.92 -12.69
N ARG A 96 -23.38 -2.96 -11.36
CA ARG A 96 -24.57 -2.53 -10.60
C ARG A 96 -24.15 -1.76 -9.36
N PRO A 97 -23.59 -0.53 -9.53
CA PRO A 97 -23.23 0.29 -8.38
C PRO A 97 -24.46 0.62 -7.54
N ILE A 98 -24.32 0.59 -6.21
CA ILE A 98 -25.38 1.02 -5.29
C ILE A 98 -25.11 2.44 -4.80
N PRO A 99 -26.14 3.26 -4.58
CA PRO A 99 -25.98 4.59 -4.00
C PRO A 99 -25.58 4.49 -2.53
N PHE A 100 -24.97 5.56 -1.98
CA PHE A 100 -24.41 5.55 -0.63
C PHE A 100 -25.44 5.23 0.47
N PHE A 101 -26.69 5.60 0.29
CA PHE A 101 -27.77 5.37 1.26
C PHE A 101 -28.27 3.92 1.31
N GLU A 102 -27.88 3.08 0.37
CA GLU A 102 -28.14 1.62 0.38
C GLU A 102 -26.99 0.82 0.98
N VAL A 103 -25.85 1.47 1.27
CA VAL A 103 -24.71 0.81 1.93
C VAL A 103 -25.06 0.48 3.38
N THR A 104 -24.90 -0.78 3.77
CA THR A 104 -25.21 -1.18 5.14
C THR A 104 -24.22 -0.58 6.14
N PRO A 105 -24.68 -0.18 7.35
CA PRO A 105 -23.79 0.31 8.42
C PRO A 105 -22.63 -0.64 8.71
N ARG A 106 -22.86 -1.95 8.69
CA ARG A 106 -21.84 -2.98 8.90
C ARG A 106 -20.79 -2.92 7.77
N GLY A 107 -21.23 -2.96 6.50
CA GLY A 107 -20.30 -2.89 5.36
C GLY A 107 -19.48 -1.59 5.36
N PHE A 108 -20.10 -0.48 5.76
CA PHE A 108 -19.40 0.78 5.95
C PHE A 108 -18.33 0.65 7.04
N GLY A 109 -18.71 0.15 8.23
CA GLY A 109 -17.81 -0.03 9.36
C GLY A 109 -16.63 -0.94 9.07
N ASP A 110 -16.85 -2.08 8.39
CA ASP A 110 -15.80 -3.04 8.05
C ASP A 110 -14.71 -2.42 7.17
N VAL A 111 -15.09 -1.61 6.18
CA VAL A 111 -14.13 -0.94 5.29
C VAL A 111 -13.37 0.16 6.02
N ILE A 112 -14.06 0.99 6.82
CA ILE A 112 -13.40 2.02 7.63
C ILE A 112 -12.45 1.38 8.65
N ALA A 113 -12.88 0.34 9.35
CA ALA A 113 -12.05 -0.38 10.33
C ALA A 113 -10.75 -0.90 9.72
N THR A 114 -10.81 -1.43 8.48
CA THR A 114 -9.63 -1.97 7.82
C THR A 114 -8.75 -0.89 7.18
N ASN A 115 -9.35 0.00 6.38
CA ASN A 115 -8.61 0.88 5.47
C ASN A 115 -8.16 2.19 6.12
N LEU A 116 -8.84 2.64 7.20
CA LEU A 116 -8.54 3.88 7.89
C LEU A 116 -8.11 3.63 9.32
N THR A 117 -8.98 3.02 10.14
CA THR A 117 -8.65 2.73 11.54
C THR A 117 -7.44 1.81 11.64
N GLY A 118 -7.35 0.79 10.76
CA GLY A 118 -6.19 -0.11 10.72
C GLY A 118 -4.87 0.61 10.41
N TYR A 119 -4.89 1.59 9.50
CA TYR A 119 -3.70 2.41 9.22
C TYR A 119 -3.30 3.23 10.45
N PHE A 120 -4.28 3.84 11.13
CA PHE A 120 -4.03 4.56 12.39
C PHE A 120 -3.46 3.63 13.47
N LEU A 121 -4.05 2.46 13.69
CA LEU A 121 -3.60 1.52 14.73
C LEU A 121 -2.16 1.05 14.49
N VAL A 122 -1.84 0.70 13.24
CA VAL A 122 -0.48 0.32 12.85
C VAL A 122 0.47 1.51 13.07
N ALA A 123 0.14 2.70 12.56
CA ALA A 123 0.99 3.87 12.75
C ALA A 123 1.21 4.20 14.23
N ARG A 124 0.14 4.20 15.03
CA ARG A 124 0.18 4.44 16.48
C ARG A 124 1.11 3.46 17.22
N SER A 125 1.09 2.19 16.83
CA SER A 125 1.89 1.16 17.52
C SER A 125 3.35 1.13 17.07
N PHE A 126 3.64 1.51 15.82
CA PHE A 126 5.00 1.47 15.28
C PHE A 126 5.74 2.81 15.38
N ALA A 127 5.06 3.95 15.44
CA ALA A 127 5.71 5.25 15.54
C ALA A 127 6.64 5.37 16.76
N PRO A 128 6.26 4.92 17.99
CA PRO A 128 7.20 4.97 19.13
C PRO A 128 8.49 4.20 18.87
N LEU A 129 8.43 3.05 18.17
CA LEU A 129 9.62 2.26 17.85
C LEU A 129 10.53 3.01 16.86
N LEU A 130 9.94 3.66 15.84
CA LEU A 130 10.68 4.47 14.88
C LEU A 130 11.29 5.71 15.53
N ILE A 131 10.60 6.32 16.50
CA ILE A 131 11.11 7.45 17.28
C ILE A 131 12.31 7.01 18.14
N GLU A 132 12.18 5.91 18.86
CA GLU A 132 13.22 5.39 19.74
C GLU A 132 14.50 5.02 18.96
N GLN A 133 14.35 4.44 17.77
CA GLN A 133 15.50 4.09 16.92
C GLN A 133 16.09 5.28 16.14
N GLY A 134 15.45 6.46 16.17
CA GLY A 134 15.93 7.68 15.54
C GLY A 134 15.72 7.75 14.03
N GLY A 135 14.60 7.24 13.51
CA GLY A 135 14.23 7.38 12.10
C GLY A 135 13.54 6.15 11.53
N GLY A 136 13.15 6.25 10.28
CA GLY A 136 12.38 5.26 9.52
C GLY A 136 11.26 5.95 8.76
N GLY A 137 10.32 5.16 8.22
CA GLY A 137 9.23 5.76 7.46
C GLY A 137 7.96 4.94 7.42
N PHE A 138 6.88 5.62 7.04
CA PHE A 138 5.59 5.04 6.71
C PHE A 138 5.25 5.27 5.23
N VAL A 139 4.73 4.24 4.59
CA VAL A 139 4.10 4.34 3.26
C VAL A 139 2.65 3.90 3.39
N ASN A 140 1.74 4.82 3.12
CA ASN A 140 0.31 4.57 3.17
C ASN A 140 -0.24 4.39 1.75
N ILE A 141 -0.81 3.21 1.45
CA ILE A 141 -1.32 2.91 0.10
C ILE A 141 -2.67 3.57 -0.10
N SER A 142 -2.82 4.28 -1.22
CA SER A 142 -4.01 5.01 -1.59
C SER A 142 -4.49 4.70 -3.03
N VAL A 143 -5.35 5.54 -3.56
CA VAL A 143 -5.95 5.44 -4.90
C VAL A 143 -6.07 6.82 -5.54
N ASN A 144 -6.39 6.87 -6.84
CA ASN A 144 -6.63 8.12 -7.55
C ASN A 144 -7.81 8.90 -6.94
N GLN A 145 -7.73 10.22 -6.92
CA GLN A 145 -8.80 11.09 -6.41
C GLN A 145 -10.13 10.85 -7.12
N ALA A 146 -10.11 10.59 -8.43
CA ALA A 146 -11.31 10.22 -9.17
C ALA A 146 -11.99 8.96 -8.63
N THR A 147 -11.20 7.98 -8.17
CA THR A 147 -11.71 6.76 -7.53
C THR A 147 -12.34 7.06 -6.16
N MET A 148 -11.76 7.96 -5.39
CA MET A 148 -12.31 8.36 -4.07
C MET A 148 -13.70 8.99 -4.17
N ARG A 149 -13.99 9.68 -5.28
CA ARG A 149 -15.23 10.45 -5.51
C ARG A 149 -16.20 9.74 -6.45
N ARG A 150 -15.90 8.52 -6.88
CA ARG A 150 -16.72 7.79 -7.84
C ARG A 150 -18.06 7.37 -7.23
N PRO A 151 -19.20 7.58 -7.92
CA PRO A 151 -20.47 7.03 -7.49
C PRO A 151 -20.40 5.51 -7.26
N GLY A 152 -21.05 5.02 -6.20
CA GLY A 152 -21.04 3.61 -5.82
C GLY A 152 -19.77 3.13 -5.10
N PHE A 153 -18.82 4.04 -4.76
CA PHE A 153 -17.57 3.70 -4.07
C PHE A 153 -17.59 4.03 -2.56
N VAL A 154 -18.76 4.25 -1.98
CA VAL A 154 -18.90 4.30 -0.52
C VAL A 154 -18.94 2.87 0.02
N PRO A 155 -18.14 2.56 1.07
CA PRO A 155 -17.27 3.43 1.89
C PRO A 155 -15.80 3.49 1.44
N TYR A 156 -15.43 2.78 0.37
CA TYR A 156 -14.03 2.68 -0.06
C TYR A 156 -13.39 4.05 -0.35
N GLY A 157 -14.07 4.90 -1.13
CA GLY A 157 -13.60 6.25 -1.43
C GLY A 157 -13.35 7.08 -0.17
N PRO A 158 -14.34 7.26 0.72
CA PRO A 158 -14.17 7.93 2.00
C PRO A 158 -13.05 7.35 2.87
N SER A 159 -12.86 6.03 2.91
CA SER A 159 -11.78 5.40 3.69
C SER A 159 -10.39 5.80 3.17
N ARG A 160 -10.23 5.90 1.85
CA ARG A 160 -8.95 6.31 1.23
C ARG A 160 -8.70 7.81 1.38
N ALA A 161 -9.72 8.64 1.23
CA ALA A 161 -9.62 10.07 1.50
C ALA A 161 -9.23 10.34 2.96
N GLY A 162 -9.86 9.62 3.91
CA GLY A 162 -9.51 9.70 5.32
C GLY A 162 -8.07 9.24 5.62
N SER A 163 -7.60 8.17 4.95
CA SER A 163 -6.21 7.72 5.13
C SER A 163 -5.19 8.69 4.54
N GLU A 164 -5.49 9.43 3.47
CA GLU A 164 -4.62 10.49 2.97
C GLU A 164 -4.59 11.70 3.93
N ALA A 165 -5.74 12.09 4.49
CA ALA A 165 -5.80 13.14 5.52
C ALA A 165 -4.99 12.74 6.78
N LEU A 166 -5.13 11.48 7.23
CA LEU A 166 -4.32 10.94 8.32
C LEU A 166 -2.83 11.00 7.98
N SER A 167 -2.44 10.63 6.76
CA SER A 167 -1.04 10.66 6.30
C SER A 167 -0.46 12.07 6.35
N ALA A 168 -1.22 13.08 5.95
CA ALA A 168 -0.79 14.47 6.00
C ALA A 168 -0.54 14.95 7.45
N ILE A 169 -1.41 14.57 8.39
CA ILE A 169 -1.22 14.85 9.81
C ILE A 169 0.00 14.12 10.35
N MET A 170 0.13 12.81 10.04
CA MET A 170 1.30 12.02 10.45
C MET A 170 2.62 12.62 9.95
N THR A 171 2.64 13.20 8.75
CA THR A 171 3.82 13.87 8.19
C THR A 171 4.30 15.00 9.11
N GLU A 172 3.39 15.84 9.55
CA GLU A 172 3.75 16.98 10.42
C GLU A 172 4.08 16.54 11.85
N ASP A 173 3.31 15.60 12.41
CA ASP A 173 3.53 15.10 13.77
C ASP A 173 4.87 14.35 13.91
N LEU A 174 5.31 13.64 12.84
CA LEU A 174 6.51 12.81 12.86
C LEU A 174 7.76 13.51 12.31
N ARG A 175 7.62 14.65 11.64
CA ARG A 175 8.71 15.47 11.12
C ARG A 175 9.77 15.81 12.19
N PRO A 176 9.42 16.24 13.43
CA PRO A 176 10.41 16.54 14.46
C PRO A 176 11.28 15.35 14.87
N TYR A 177 10.84 14.13 14.57
CA TYR A 177 11.53 12.89 14.91
C TYR A 177 12.30 12.28 13.74
N GLY A 178 12.34 12.98 12.59
CA GLY A 178 13.04 12.48 11.39
C GLY A 178 12.41 11.22 10.79
N ILE A 179 11.09 11.07 10.91
CA ILE A 179 10.34 9.94 10.36
C ILE A 179 9.58 10.42 9.13
N ASP A 180 9.80 9.73 8.02
CA ASP A 180 9.19 10.07 6.74
C ASP A 180 7.81 9.42 6.59
N VAL A 181 6.84 10.16 6.04
CA VAL A 181 5.49 9.64 5.78
C VAL A 181 5.08 9.99 4.36
N ASN A 182 4.81 8.98 3.53
CA ASN A 182 4.44 9.17 2.14
C ASN A 182 3.19 8.38 1.77
N VAL A 183 2.46 8.89 0.80
CA VAL A 183 1.34 8.19 0.15
C VAL A 183 1.82 7.61 -1.17
N LEU A 184 1.54 6.32 -1.39
CA LEU A 184 1.86 5.64 -2.63
C LEU A 184 0.58 5.03 -3.24
N LEU A 185 0.39 5.20 -4.55
CA LEU A 185 -0.77 4.66 -5.26
C LEU A 185 -0.36 4.11 -6.63
N PRO A 186 -1.08 3.10 -7.17
CA PRO A 186 -0.69 2.46 -8.42
C PRO A 186 -0.79 3.38 -9.65
N GLY A 187 -1.72 4.35 -9.67
CA GLY A 187 -1.98 5.23 -10.82
C GLY A 187 -3.18 4.81 -11.66
N GLY A 188 -3.69 3.60 -11.44
CA GLY A 188 -4.86 3.04 -12.14
C GLY A 188 -5.46 1.86 -11.37
N GLY A 189 -6.42 1.16 -11.98
CA GLY A 189 -6.89 -0.13 -11.47
C GLY A 189 -5.78 -1.16 -11.58
N ALA A 190 -5.52 -1.91 -10.52
CA ALA A 190 -4.51 -2.96 -10.52
C ALA A 190 -5.14 -4.35 -10.56
N ALA A 191 -4.52 -5.27 -11.30
CA ALA A 191 -4.96 -6.67 -11.45
C ALA A 191 -4.76 -7.45 -10.14
N THR A 192 -5.70 -7.30 -9.22
CA THR A 192 -5.67 -7.92 -7.89
C THR A 192 -7.02 -8.57 -7.58
N GLY A 193 -7.06 -9.45 -6.58
CA GLY A 193 -8.31 -10.06 -6.10
C GLY A 193 -9.34 -9.07 -5.53
N MET A 194 -9.02 -7.78 -5.46
CA MET A 194 -9.96 -6.73 -5.11
C MET A 194 -10.94 -6.41 -6.26
N ILE A 195 -10.54 -6.69 -7.51
CA ILE A 195 -11.38 -6.57 -8.69
C ILE A 195 -12.04 -7.93 -8.94
N PRO A 196 -13.37 -8.04 -8.89
CA PRO A 196 -14.07 -9.30 -9.18
C PRO A 196 -13.99 -9.63 -10.67
N ASP A 197 -14.11 -10.92 -10.98
CA ASP A 197 -14.30 -11.45 -12.34
C ASP A 197 -13.30 -10.94 -13.38
N LEU A 198 -12.02 -10.88 -12.97
CA LEU A 198 -10.91 -10.41 -13.82
C LEU A 198 -10.87 -11.09 -15.19
N GLU A 199 -11.30 -12.35 -15.27
CA GLU A 199 -11.26 -13.12 -16.53
C GLU A 199 -12.30 -12.66 -17.55
N THR A 200 -13.40 -12.08 -17.08
CA THR A 200 -14.52 -11.62 -17.92
C THR A 200 -14.64 -10.11 -18.01
N ASP A 201 -13.75 -9.36 -17.33
CA ASP A 201 -13.79 -7.90 -17.32
C ASP A 201 -13.26 -7.33 -18.65
N PRO A 202 -14.08 -6.58 -19.43
CA PRO A 202 -13.62 -5.95 -20.66
C PRO A 202 -12.46 -4.97 -20.48
N ALA A 203 -12.27 -4.44 -19.27
CA ALA A 203 -11.17 -3.54 -18.93
C ALA A 203 -9.94 -4.28 -18.38
N ARG A 204 -9.90 -5.61 -18.44
CA ARG A 204 -8.79 -6.42 -17.92
C ARG A 204 -7.43 -5.97 -18.47
N ASP A 205 -7.38 -5.73 -19.78
CA ASP A 205 -6.14 -5.34 -20.46
C ASP A 205 -5.66 -3.92 -20.10
N GLN A 206 -6.51 -3.14 -19.44
CA GLN A 206 -6.18 -1.79 -18.95
C GLN A 206 -5.72 -1.80 -17.49
N LEU A 207 -5.79 -2.96 -16.82
CA LEU A 207 -5.36 -3.08 -15.42
C LEU A 207 -3.84 -3.12 -15.32
N LEU A 208 -3.32 -2.35 -14.38
CA LEU A 208 -1.90 -2.32 -14.08
C LEU A 208 -1.46 -3.63 -13.41
N PRO A 209 -0.29 -4.16 -13.75
CA PRO A 209 0.30 -5.25 -12.98
C PRO A 209 0.63 -4.76 -11.57
N PRO A 210 0.39 -5.57 -10.52
CA PRO A 210 0.72 -5.19 -9.13
C PRO A 210 2.19 -4.79 -8.93
N GLN A 211 3.08 -5.30 -9.77
CA GLN A 211 4.52 -5.03 -9.77
C GLN A 211 4.87 -3.56 -10.03
N VAL A 212 3.95 -2.75 -10.56
CA VAL A 212 4.13 -1.31 -10.72
C VAL A 212 4.53 -0.61 -9.41
N MET A 213 4.11 -1.19 -8.26
CA MET A 213 4.42 -0.67 -6.93
C MET A 213 5.87 -0.96 -6.48
N GLY A 214 6.58 -1.85 -7.17
CA GLY A 214 7.92 -2.30 -6.77
C GLY A 214 8.96 -1.19 -6.77
N PRO A 215 9.22 -0.50 -7.91
CA PRO A 215 10.24 0.54 -7.97
C PRO A 215 10.06 1.64 -6.91
N PRO A 216 8.87 2.27 -6.73
CA PRO A 216 8.71 3.32 -5.73
C PRO A 216 8.83 2.81 -4.29
N VAL A 217 8.35 1.60 -3.95
CA VAL A 217 8.48 1.12 -2.57
C VAL A 217 9.92 0.76 -2.23
N VAL A 218 10.70 0.25 -3.18
CA VAL A 218 12.14 -0.02 -2.98
C VAL A 218 12.90 1.29 -2.79
N PHE A 219 12.62 2.31 -3.60
CA PHE A 219 13.19 3.65 -3.40
C PHE A 219 12.88 4.18 -2.01
N LEU A 220 11.60 4.17 -1.60
CA LEU A 220 11.17 4.69 -0.29
C LEU A 220 11.75 3.90 0.90
N ALA A 221 12.23 2.67 0.68
CA ALA A 221 12.95 1.88 1.67
C ALA A 221 14.46 2.15 1.70
N SER A 222 14.98 2.88 0.72
CA SER A 222 16.42 3.12 0.56
C SER A 222 16.91 4.34 1.35
N SER A 223 18.23 4.43 1.54
CA SER A 223 18.84 5.60 2.15
C SER A 223 18.74 6.87 1.29
N GLU A 224 18.52 6.74 -0.03
CA GLU A 224 18.34 7.86 -0.94
C GLU A 224 17.02 8.60 -0.68
N ALA A 225 16.00 7.90 -0.18
CA ALA A 225 14.72 8.51 0.12
C ALA A 225 14.65 9.21 1.49
N ARG A 226 15.73 9.26 2.26
CA ARG A 226 15.71 9.93 3.56
C ARG A 226 15.37 11.40 3.41
N GLY A 227 14.36 11.85 4.19
CA GLY A 227 13.82 13.20 4.11
C GLY A 227 12.77 13.41 3.02
N VAL A 228 12.48 12.39 2.20
CA VAL A 228 11.31 12.39 1.32
C VAL A 228 10.08 12.12 2.17
N THR A 229 9.34 13.18 2.46
CA THR A 229 8.17 13.12 3.36
C THR A 229 7.05 14.05 2.86
N GLY A 230 5.80 13.65 3.06
CA GLY A 230 4.63 14.39 2.60
C GLY A 230 4.31 14.21 1.12
N GLU A 231 5.04 13.34 0.44
CA GLU A 231 4.84 13.09 -0.99
C GLU A 231 3.65 12.19 -1.27
N ARG A 232 3.01 12.45 -2.41
CA ARG A 232 1.95 11.62 -2.99
C ARG A 232 2.43 11.04 -4.32
N ILE A 233 3.03 9.87 -4.27
CA ILE A 233 3.72 9.24 -5.40
C ILE A 233 2.77 8.34 -6.17
N VAL A 234 2.68 8.56 -7.49
CA VAL A 234 1.93 7.72 -8.42
C VAL A 234 2.90 6.73 -9.08
N ALA A 235 2.71 5.44 -8.85
CA ALA A 235 3.67 4.43 -9.28
C ALA A 235 3.90 4.38 -10.80
N THR A 236 2.84 4.60 -11.61
CA THR A 236 2.98 4.72 -13.07
C THR A 236 3.77 5.93 -13.52
N GLU A 237 3.92 6.95 -12.69
CA GLU A 237 4.64 8.20 -12.98
C GLU A 237 5.96 8.28 -12.21
N PHE A 238 6.30 7.21 -11.47
CA PHE A 238 7.46 7.21 -10.57
C PHE A 238 8.78 7.56 -11.27
N GLY A 239 9.00 7.08 -12.49
CA GLY A 239 10.21 7.43 -13.25
C GLY A 239 10.37 8.93 -13.50
N GLN A 240 9.26 9.61 -13.81
CA GLN A 240 9.26 11.07 -13.99
C GLN A 240 9.45 11.80 -12.68
N TRP A 241 8.76 11.34 -11.62
CA TRP A 241 8.90 11.88 -10.28
C TRP A 241 10.35 11.75 -9.78
N LEU A 242 10.98 10.58 -9.96
CA LEU A 242 12.34 10.30 -9.52
C LEU A 242 13.37 11.16 -10.28
N ALA A 243 13.19 11.30 -11.60
CA ALA A 243 14.05 12.19 -12.40
C ALA A 243 13.97 13.64 -11.94
N ALA A 244 12.76 14.13 -11.67
CA ALA A 244 12.55 15.47 -11.10
C ALA A 244 13.17 15.61 -9.70
N PHE A 245 13.03 14.61 -8.85
CA PHE A 245 13.64 14.55 -7.51
C PHE A 245 15.17 14.63 -7.58
N ARG A 246 15.80 13.94 -8.55
CA ARG A 246 17.26 13.95 -8.76
C ARG A 246 17.76 15.16 -9.54
N GLY A 247 16.88 16.03 -10.02
CA GLY A 247 17.23 17.15 -10.89
C GLY A 247 17.70 16.72 -12.28
N GLU A 248 17.31 15.52 -12.74
CA GLU A 248 17.64 14.98 -14.03
C GLU A 248 16.71 15.52 -15.13
N PRO A 249 17.18 15.75 -16.37
CA PRO A 249 16.31 16.16 -17.46
C PRO A 249 15.27 15.06 -17.75
N LEU A 250 13.99 15.45 -17.85
CA LEU A 250 12.94 14.52 -18.24
C LEU A 250 13.21 13.97 -19.64
N THR A 251 13.51 12.68 -19.75
CA THR A 251 13.59 11.99 -21.04
C THR A 251 12.20 11.92 -21.63
N SER A 252 11.92 12.79 -22.63
CA SER A 252 10.70 12.68 -23.42
C SER A 252 10.76 11.36 -24.19
N HIS A 253 9.96 10.38 -23.81
CA HIS A 253 9.68 9.25 -24.68
C HIS A 253 8.92 9.80 -25.90
N ARG A 254 9.65 10.13 -26.98
CA ARG A 254 9.05 10.30 -28.32
C ARG A 254 8.26 9.01 -28.59
N ARG A 255 6.96 9.14 -28.74
CA ARG A 255 6.15 8.10 -29.40
C ARG A 255 6.77 7.91 -30.79
N ALA A 256 7.52 6.81 -30.97
CA ALA A 256 7.85 6.31 -32.26
C ALA A 256 6.58 5.82 -32.94
N GLY A 257 6.23 6.40 -34.08
CA GLY A 257 5.21 5.83 -34.94
C GLY A 257 4.10 6.78 -35.36
N SER A 258 4.38 7.63 -36.34
CA SER A 258 3.48 7.94 -37.45
C SER A 258 4.22 8.78 -38.53
N GLU A 259 5.17 8.16 -39.21
CA GLU A 259 5.55 8.55 -40.54
C GLU A 259 5.51 7.28 -41.36
N GLU A 260 4.47 7.19 -42.19
CA GLU A 260 4.45 6.60 -43.52
C GLU A 260 3.01 6.32 -43.92
N ALA A 261 2.44 7.23 -44.67
CA ALA A 261 1.53 6.92 -45.77
C ALA A 261 1.41 8.16 -46.65
N ARG A 262 2.22 8.16 -47.68
CA ARG A 262 1.88 8.83 -48.93
C ARG A 262 1.19 7.83 -49.83
#